data_c36bf4bde029838a0abea308d6cc5e95
#
_entry.id   c36bf4bde029838a0abea308d6cc5e95
#
_cell.length_a   1.000
_cell.length_b   1.000
_cell.length_c   1.000
_cell.angle_alpha   90.00
_cell.angle_beta   90.00
_cell.angle_gamma   90.00
#
_symmetry.space_group_name_H-M   'P 1'
#
loop_
_entity.id
_entity.type
_entity.pdbx_description
1 polymer ?
#
loop_
_entity_poly.entity_id
_entity_poly.type
_entity_poly.pdbx_seq_one_letter_code
_entity_poly.pdbx_strand_id
1 'polypeptide(L)'
;REGRPRGKGGRTTRLIDRPFRPLFVRGFKNETQVVCTVLSHDLENDPDVVAMIGASAALTISGVPFLGPIAACRVGYKDGEYILNPRQSDLPDSDLDLMLAGTQEGVLMVESMASELSEEIMLGAVSFGHKAFQPVIDAIINLAEDCAKDPMDLPAESEDLGRVRDALTAAISADMTKAYAEPNKTQRQQNVAVVREKG
;
A
#
# COMPACT_ATOMS: atom_id res chain seq x y z
N ARG A 1 7.17 -22.30 -18.30
CA ARG A 1 6.59 -21.73 -17.05
C ARG A 1 7.76 -21.22 -16.24
N GLU A 2 7.99 -19.94 -16.26
CA GLU A 2 8.93 -19.30 -15.35
C GLU A 2 8.45 -19.56 -13.93
N GLY A 3 9.34 -20.09 -13.08
CA GLY A 3 9.00 -20.45 -11.71
C GLY A 3 8.64 -19.21 -10.91
N ARG A 4 7.65 -19.31 -10.00
CA ARG A 4 7.35 -18.26 -9.03
C ARG A 4 8.62 -17.86 -8.29
N PRO A 5 8.87 -16.54 -8.10
CA PRO A 5 9.99 -16.08 -7.29
C PRO A 5 9.97 -16.76 -5.92
N ARG A 6 11.06 -17.38 -5.53
CA ARG A 6 11.20 -18.05 -4.23
C ARG A 6 12.12 -17.20 -3.33
N GLY A 7 11.84 -17.15 -2.03
CA GLY A 7 12.66 -16.42 -1.07
C GLY A 7 12.42 -14.90 -1.08
N LYS A 8 13.52 -14.11 -1.01
CA LYS A 8 13.47 -12.63 -0.94
C LYS A 8 12.62 -11.99 -2.05
N GLY A 9 12.72 -12.44 -3.30
CA GLY A 9 11.94 -11.90 -4.41
C GLY A 9 10.40 -12.03 -4.24
N GLY A 10 9.93 -13.12 -3.63
CA GLY A 10 8.50 -13.29 -3.35
C GLY A 10 7.99 -12.38 -2.22
N ARG A 11 8.86 -11.97 -1.28
CA ARG A 11 8.54 -10.97 -0.25
C ARG A 11 8.46 -9.58 -0.85
N THR A 12 9.48 -9.17 -1.61
CA THR A 12 9.54 -7.87 -2.29
C THR A 12 8.32 -7.65 -3.20
N THR A 13 7.90 -8.66 -3.95
CA THR A 13 6.70 -8.59 -4.80
C THR A 13 5.46 -8.26 -3.98
N ARG A 14 5.28 -8.88 -2.80
CA ARG A 14 4.15 -8.59 -1.91
C ARG A 14 4.21 -7.21 -1.27
N LEU A 15 5.42 -6.76 -0.91
CA LEU A 15 5.65 -5.42 -0.37
C LEU A 15 5.25 -4.34 -1.38
N ILE A 16 5.52 -4.56 -2.67
CA ILE A 16 5.12 -3.67 -3.75
C ILE A 16 3.60 -3.78 -4.00
N ASP A 17 3.06 -4.96 -4.22
CA ASP A 17 1.67 -5.16 -4.62
C ASP A 17 0.66 -4.59 -3.60
N ARG A 18 0.90 -4.79 -2.30
CA ARG A 18 -0.04 -4.41 -1.24
C ARG A 18 -0.40 -2.93 -1.19
N PRO A 19 0.55 -1.98 -1.17
CA PRO A 19 0.22 -0.56 -1.10
C PRO A 19 -0.23 0.02 -2.45
N PHE A 20 0.11 -0.60 -3.58
CA PHE A 20 -0.26 -0.10 -4.91
C PHE A 20 -1.67 -0.50 -5.32
N ARG A 21 -2.07 -1.74 -5.05
CA ARG A 21 -3.34 -2.30 -5.50
C ARG A 21 -4.57 -1.45 -5.14
N PRO A 22 -4.74 -0.92 -3.91
CA PRO A 22 -5.89 -0.13 -3.54
C PRO A 22 -5.95 1.25 -4.20
N LEU A 23 -4.86 1.72 -4.80
CA LEU A 23 -4.75 3.04 -5.41
C LEU A 23 -5.11 3.06 -6.90
N PHE A 24 -5.42 1.92 -7.52
CA PHE A 24 -5.99 1.93 -8.87
C PHE A 24 -7.45 2.38 -8.83
N VAL A 25 -7.80 3.26 -9.76
CA VAL A 25 -9.15 3.82 -9.83
C VAL A 25 -10.18 2.71 -10.12
N ARG A 26 -11.32 2.76 -9.44
CA ARG A 26 -12.43 1.84 -9.71
C ARG A 26 -12.86 1.93 -11.17
N GLY A 27 -13.08 0.77 -11.80
CA GLY A 27 -13.43 0.71 -13.22
C GLY A 27 -12.24 0.49 -14.15
N PHE A 28 -11.01 0.71 -13.70
CA PHE A 28 -9.82 0.32 -14.44
C PHE A 28 -9.66 -1.20 -14.42
N LYS A 29 -9.77 -1.84 -15.58
CA LYS A 29 -9.77 -3.31 -15.73
C LYS A 29 -8.60 -3.82 -16.57
N ASN A 30 -7.76 -2.93 -17.08
CA ASN A 30 -6.63 -3.33 -17.91
C ASN A 30 -5.59 -4.06 -17.06
N GLU A 31 -5.05 -5.12 -17.62
CA GLU A 31 -3.94 -5.84 -17.00
C GLU A 31 -2.73 -4.91 -16.89
N THR A 32 -2.20 -4.79 -15.67
CA THR A 32 -1.04 -3.95 -15.39
C THR A 32 0.08 -4.79 -14.82
N GLN A 33 1.23 -4.79 -15.47
CA GLN A 33 2.43 -5.47 -15.02
C GLN A 33 3.49 -4.44 -14.60
N VAL A 34 4.00 -4.59 -13.36
CA VAL A 34 5.12 -3.81 -12.84
C VAL A 34 6.32 -4.73 -12.72
N VAL A 35 7.41 -4.37 -13.40
CA VAL A 35 8.66 -5.12 -13.39
C VAL A 35 9.76 -4.25 -12.79
N CYS A 36 10.36 -4.72 -11.69
CA CYS A 36 11.49 -4.07 -11.06
C CYS A 36 12.73 -4.94 -11.24
N THR A 37 13.77 -4.38 -11.87
CA THR A 37 15.04 -5.07 -12.08
C THR A 37 16.14 -4.40 -11.28
N VAL A 38 16.74 -5.13 -10.34
CA VAL A 38 17.90 -4.65 -9.59
C VAL A 38 19.14 -4.81 -10.46
N LEU A 39 19.71 -3.69 -10.89
CA LEU A 39 20.90 -3.67 -11.75
C LEU A 39 22.22 -3.71 -10.95
N SER A 40 22.21 -3.14 -9.75
CA SER A 40 23.37 -3.10 -8.86
C SER A 40 22.91 -3.08 -7.41
N HIS A 41 23.64 -3.77 -6.55
CA HIS A 41 23.35 -3.86 -5.11
C HIS A 41 24.67 -3.95 -4.34
N ASP A 42 24.80 -3.11 -3.32
CA ASP A 42 26.00 -3.04 -2.46
C ASP A 42 25.98 -4.06 -1.30
N LEU A 43 24.89 -4.84 -1.16
CA LEU A 43 24.61 -5.80 -0.10
C LEU A 43 24.36 -5.17 1.28
N GLU A 44 24.39 -3.86 1.39
CA GLU A 44 24.15 -3.10 2.62
C GLU A 44 22.79 -2.40 2.63
N ASN A 45 22.41 -1.79 1.50
CA ASN A 45 21.15 -1.09 1.36
C ASN A 45 20.10 -2.01 0.72
N ASP A 46 18.98 -2.24 1.41
CA ASP A 46 17.92 -3.12 0.89
C ASP A 46 17.28 -2.54 -0.36
N PRO A 47 17.25 -3.26 -1.49
CA PRO A 47 16.66 -2.80 -2.73
C PRO A 47 15.14 -2.67 -2.69
N ASP A 48 14.46 -3.22 -1.67
CA ASP A 48 13.00 -3.20 -1.54
C ASP A 48 12.44 -1.77 -1.53
N VAL A 49 13.05 -0.88 -0.74
CA VAL A 49 12.65 0.54 -0.66
C VAL A 49 12.80 1.23 -2.01
N VAL A 50 13.94 1.05 -2.67
CA VAL A 50 14.22 1.66 -3.98
C VAL A 50 13.28 1.11 -5.05
N ALA A 51 12.99 -0.21 -5.02
CA ALA A 51 12.04 -0.84 -5.94
C ALA A 51 10.62 -0.27 -5.79
N MET A 52 10.17 -0.05 -4.54
CA MET A 52 8.86 0.56 -4.28
C MET A 52 8.79 2.01 -4.78
N ILE A 53 9.82 2.81 -4.53
CA ILE A 53 9.91 4.19 -5.03
C ILE A 53 9.92 4.22 -6.56
N GLY A 54 10.74 3.37 -7.19
CA GLY A 54 10.82 3.27 -8.65
C GLY A 54 9.51 2.83 -9.28
N ALA A 55 8.81 1.83 -8.69
CA ALA A 55 7.49 1.39 -9.14
C ALA A 55 6.45 2.52 -9.01
N SER A 56 6.49 3.29 -7.91
CA SER A 56 5.61 4.44 -7.70
C SER A 56 5.83 5.53 -8.76
N ALA A 57 7.07 5.92 -8.99
CA ALA A 57 7.41 6.89 -10.01
C ALA A 57 6.95 6.42 -11.41
N ALA A 58 7.24 5.16 -11.78
CA ALA A 58 6.85 4.59 -13.05
C ALA A 58 5.33 4.59 -13.27
N LEU A 59 4.55 4.22 -12.26
CA LEU A 59 3.09 4.25 -12.34
C LEU A 59 2.57 5.68 -12.45
N THR A 60 3.10 6.61 -11.65
CA THR A 60 2.66 8.01 -11.63
C THR A 60 2.88 8.69 -12.97
N ILE A 61 3.99 8.42 -13.66
CA ILE A 61 4.28 9.04 -14.98
C ILE A 61 3.69 8.27 -16.17
N SER A 62 3.13 7.08 -15.97
CA SER A 62 2.70 6.19 -17.05
C SER A 62 1.38 6.57 -17.72
N GLY A 63 0.57 7.44 -17.09
CA GLY A 63 -0.79 7.73 -17.50
C GLY A 63 -1.83 6.70 -17.04
N VAL A 64 -1.42 5.62 -16.36
CA VAL A 64 -2.34 4.66 -15.74
C VAL A 64 -3.14 5.37 -14.65
N PRO A 65 -4.47 5.13 -14.52
CA PRO A 65 -5.29 5.74 -13.47
C PRO A 65 -4.90 5.24 -12.08
N PHE A 66 -3.93 5.92 -11.50
CA PHE A 66 -3.29 5.58 -10.23
C PHE A 66 -3.36 6.79 -9.28
N LEU A 67 -3.93 6.58 -8.08
CA LEU A 67 -4.15 7.60 -7.05
C LEU A 67 -2.93 7.80 -6.12
N GLY A 68 -1.73 7.51 -6.64
CA GLY A 68 -0.47 7.80 -5.96
C GLY A 68 0.00 9.24 -6.22
N PRO A 69 1.29 9.53 -5.93
CA PRO A 69 2.33 8.54 -5.63
C PRO A 69 2.31 8.00 -4.21
N ILE A 70 3.06 6.92 -4.03
CA ILE A 70 3.45 6.43 -2.71
C ILE A 70 4.97 6.52 -2.54
N ALA A 71 5.40 6.58 -1.29
CA ALA A 71 6.79 6.33 -0.93
C ALA A 71 6.86 5.25 0.15
N ALA A 72 8.07 4.77 0.38
CA ALA A 72 8.35 3.74 1.37
C ALA A 72 9.67 4.04 2.08
N CYS A 73 9.79 3.51 3.29
CA CYS A 73 11.06 3.48 4.01
C CYS A 73 11.11 2.26 4.96
N ARG A 74 12.30 1.97 5.44
CA ARG A 74 12.53 1.06 6.55
C ARG A 74 12.89 1.86 7.79
N VAL A 75 12.35 1.48 8.95
CA VAL A 75 12.65 2.11 10.23
C VAL A 75 13.20 1.05 11.18
N GLY A 76 14.40 1.29 11.69
CA GLY A 76 14.99 0.56 12.81
C GLY A 76 14.76 1.31 14.12
N TYR A 77 15.01 0.62 15.23
CA TYR A 77 15.02 1.22 16.57
C TYR A 77 16.16 0.61 17.39
N LYS A 78 17.04 1.44 17.89
CA LYS A 78 18.21 1.01 18.69
C LYS A 78 18.57 2.11 19.69
N ASP A 79 18.90 1.72 20.91
CA ASP A 79 19.36 2.63 21.97
C ASP A 79 18.42 3.82 22.24
N GLY A 80 17.11 3.62 22.03
CA GLY A 80 16.09 4.67 22.23
C GLY A 80 15.86 5.59 21.03
N GLU A 81 16.51 5.36 19.88
CA GLU A 81 16.42 6.22 18.69
C GLU A 81 15.89 5.47 17.49
N TYR A 82 15.10 6.17 16.64
CA TYR A 82 14.64 5.68 15.36
C TYR A 82 15.72 5.89 14.29
N ILE A 83 15.97 4.87 13.49
CA ILE A 83 16.96 4.88 12.40
C ILE A 83 16.23 4.75 11.06
N LEU A 84 16.38 5.73 10.20
CA LEU A 84 15.81 5.69 8.85
C LEU A 84 16.70 4.85 7.92
N ASN A 85 16.07 3.88 7.24
CA ASN A 85 16.72 2.98 6.27
C ASN A 85 18.03 2.37 6.83
N PRO A 86 17.98 1.63 7.97
CA PRO A 86 19.15 1.00 8.55
C PRO A 86 19.80 0.06 7.53
N ARG A 87 21.11 -0.06 7.58
CA ARG A 87 21.88 -1.00 6.75
C ARG A 87 21.56 -2.45 7.14
N GLN A 88 21.76 -3.38 6.23
CA GLN A 88 21.58 -4.81 6.51
C GLN A 88 22.46 -5.30 7.68
N SER A 89 23.67 -4.73 7.80
CA SER A 89 24.58 -5.00 8.92
C SER A 89 24.08 -4.49 10.28
N ASP A 90 23.22 -3.46 10.31
CA ASP A 90 22.71 -2.83 11.53
C ASP A 90 21.42 -3.51 12.05
N LEU A 91 20.70 -4.20 11.15
CA LEU A 91 19.42 -4.83 11.49
C LEU A 91 19.48 -5.90 12.59
N PRO A 92 20.52 -6.75 12.68
CA PRO A 92 20.62 -7.74 13.76
C PRO A 92 20.66 -7.13 15.17
N ASP A 93 21.15 -5.90 15.29
CA ASP A 93 21.28 -5.17 16.56
C ASP A 93 20.08 -4.21 16.78
N SER A 94 19.12 -4.17 15.89
CA SER A 94 17.94 -3.32 15.98
C SER A 94 16.77 -4.07 16.63
N ASP A 95 16.11 -3.44 17.60
CA ASP A 95 14.89 -3.98 18.23
C ASP A 95 13.65 -3.88 17.33
N LEU A 96 13.78 -3.18 16.19
CA LEU A 96 12.71 -3.00 15.21
C LEU A 96 13.26 -3.14 13.80
N ASP A 97 12.57 -3.92 12.97
CA ASP A 97 12.65 -3.89 11.51
C ASP A 97 11.25 -3.61 10.98
N LEU A 98 10.96 -2.35 10.68
CA LEU A 98 9.65 -1.90 10.19
C LEU A 98 9.77 -1.39 8.77
N MET A 99 9.11 -2.07 7.83
CA MET A 99 8.86 -1.56 6.49
C MET A 99 7.51 -0.88 6.46
N LEU A 100 7.47 0.37 5.98
CA LEU A 100 6.22 1.07 5.78
C LEU A 100 6.14 1.76 4.43
N ALA A 101 4.92 1.90 3.92
CA ALA A 101 4.62 2.61 2.69
C ALA A 101 3.30 3.36 2.81
N GLY A 102 3.19 4.48 2.12
CA GLY A 102 1.99 5.29 2.15
C GLY A 102 2.00 6.44 1.15
N THR A 103 0.89 7.15 1.13
CA THR A 103 0.70 8.40 0.39
C THR A 103 1.07 9.60 1.27
N GLN A 104 0.91 10.79 0.73
CA GLN A 104 1.06 12.03 1.50
C GLN A 104 0.10 12.08 2.70
N GLU A 105 -1.12 11.54 2.54
CA GLU A 105 -2.19 11.64 3.52
C GLU A 105 -2.12 10.56 4.62
N GLY A 106 -1.52 9.39 4.33
CA GLY A 106 -1.52 8.31 5.30
C GLY A 106 -0.74 7.07 4.90
N VAL A 107 -0.54 6.23 5.90
CA VAL A 107 0.14 4.95 5.77
C VAL A 107 -0.82 3.88 5.23
N LEU A 108 -0.42 3.17 4.20
CA LEU A 108 -1.19 2.12 3.53
C LEU A 108 -0.72 0.72 3.90
N MET A 109 0.56 0.56 4.20
CA MET A 109 1.15 -0.73 4.52
C MET A 109 2.20 -0.59 5.61
N VAL A 110 2.16 -1.53 6.55
CA VAL A 110 3.21 -1.78 7.53
C VAL A 110 3.51 -3.28 7.57
N GLU A 111 4.78 -3.63 7.67
CA GLU A 111 5.24 -5.00 7.95
C GLU A 111 6.43 -4.89 8.89
N SER A 112 6.33 -5.51 10.07
CA SER A 112 7.38 -5.36 11.10
C SER A 112 7.74 -6.66 11.78
N MET A 113 8.99 -6.72 12.25
CA MET A 113 9.46 -7.60 13.31
C MET A 113 9.97 -6.71 14.44
N ALA A 114 9.56 -6.99 15.68
CA ALA A 114 9.91 -6.19 16.84
C ALA A 114 10.20 -7.07 18.06
N SER A 115 11.14 -6.65 18.90
CA SER A 115 11.53 -7.30 20.14
C SER A 115 10.72 -6.72 21.32
N GLU A 116 9.41 -7.05 21.38
CA GLU A 116 8.50 -6.67 22.50
C GLU A 116 8.46 -5.17 22.82
N LEU A 117 8.52 -4.31 21.77
CA LEU A 117 8.44 -2.85 21.92
C LEU A 117 7.04 -2.40 22.34
N SER A 118 6.96 -1.30 23.09
CA SER A 118 5.67 -0.71 23.48
C SER A 118 4.90 -0.16 22.29
N GLU A 119 3.57 -0.06 22.42
CA GLU A 119 2.69 0.55 21.40
C GLU A 119 3.11 1.99 21.06
N GLU A 120 3.56 2.75 22.06
CA GLU A 120 4.03 4.13 21.90
C GLU A 120 5.26 4.19 20.98
N ILE A 121 6.25 3.30 21.18
CA ILE A 121 7.44 3.21 20.32
C ILE A 121 7.04 2.77 18.92
N MET A 122 6.15 1.78 18.78
CA MET A 122 5.69 1.31 17.47
C MET A 122 4.94 2.39 16.71
N LEU A 123 4.05 3.13 17.36
CA LEU A 123 3.32 4.25 16.74
C LEU A 123 4.28 5.41 16.39
N GLY A 124 5.25 5.68 17.26
CA GLY A 124 6.31 6.65 17.01
C GLY A 124 7.14 6.28 15.76
N ALA A 125 7.50 5.00 15.58
CA ALA A 125 8.22 4.52 14.42
C ALA A 125 7.43 4.71 13.10
N VAL A 126 6.13 4.42 13.13
CA VAL A 126 5.24 4.64 11.97
C VAL A 126 5.15 6.13 11.63
N SER A 127 4.97 6.98 12.62
CA SER A 127 4.90 8.44 12.45
C SER A 127 6.22 9.03 11.94
N PHE A 128 7.35 8.55 12.49
CA PHE A 128 8.70 8.92 12.04
C PHE A 128 8.91 8.57 10.57
N GLY A 129 8.64 7.32 10.18
CA GLY A 129 8.83 6.87 8.81
C GLY A 129 7.91 7.57 7.82
N HIS A 130 6.62 7.78 8.16
CA HIS A 130 5.68 8.51 7.31
C HIS A 130 6.16 9.94 7.04
N LYS A 131 6.64 10.63 8.07
CA LYS A 131 7.21 11.98 7.92
C LYS A 131 8.51 11.96 7.09
N ALA A 132 9.35 10.95 7.30
CA ALA A 132 10.66 10.87 6.66
C ALA A 132 10.60 10.63 5.15
N PHE A 133 9.58 9.92 4.65
CA PHE A 133 9.45 9.67 3.22
C PHE A 133 8.67 10.74 2.43
N GLN A 134 8.08 11.75 3.06
CA GLN A 134 7.35 12.81 2.35
C GLN A 134 8.16 13.50 1.23
N PRO A 135 9.44 13.83 1.42
CA PRO A 135 10.24 14.42 0.35
C PRO A 135 10.37 13.55 -0.91
N VAL A 136 10.26 12.23 -0.76
CA VAL A 136 10.26 11.30 -1.91
C VAL A 136 8.97 11.43 -2.71
N ILE A 137 7.83 11.58 -2.04
CA ILE A 137 6.54 11.84 -2.69
C ILE A 137 6.59 13.14 -3.49
N ASP A 138 7.10 14.22 -2.89
CA ASP A 138 7.25 15.51 -3.54
C ASP A 138 8.17 15.41 -4.77
N ALA A 139 9.26 14.65 -4.67
CA ALA A 139 10.16 14.41 -5.80
C ALA A 139 9.47 13.65 -6.96
N ILE A 140 8.62 12.68 -6.66
CA ILE A 140 7.85 11.95 -7.69
C ILE A 140 6.79 12.84 -8.33
N ILE A 141 6.15 13.72 -7.56
CA ILE A 141 5.18 14.70 -8.09
C ILE A 141 5.88 15.65 -9.04
N ASN A 142 7.00 16.23 -8.64
CA ASN A 142 7.80 17.12 -9.51
C ASN A 142 8.24 16.40 -10.81
N LEU A 143 8.68 15.15 -10.70
CA LEU A 143 9.01 14.34 -11.89
C LEU A 143 7.80 14.15 -12.80
N ALA A 144 6.61 13.95 -12.23
CA ALA A 144 5.39 13.77 -13.00
C ALA A 144 4.95 15.06 -13.70
N GLU A 145 5.13 16.22 -13.07
CA GLU A 145 4.89 17.53 -13.69
C GLU A 145 5.73 17.74 -14.96
N ASP A 146 6.97 17.22 -14.96
CA ASP A 146 7.88 17.36 -16.09
C ASP A 146 7.64 16.36 -17.22
N CYS A 147 7.21 15.12 -16.92
CA CYS A 147 7.26 14.04 -17.92
C CYS A 147 6.12 13.02 -17.85
N ALA A 148 5.04 13.27 -17.10
CA ALA A 148 3.92 12.35 -17.09
C ALA A 148 3.23 12.30 -18.45
N LYS A 149 2.76 11.08 -18.80
CA LYS A 149 1.92 10.88 -19.98
C LYS A 149 0.49 11.33 -19.69
N ASP A 150 -0.26 11.62 -20.75
CA ASP A 150 -1.70 11.90 -20.63
C ASP A 150 -2.40 10.75 -19.92
N PRO A 151 -3.35 11.03 -19.02
CA PRO A 151 -4.13 10.00 -18.34
C PRO A 151 -4.89 9.11 -19.33
N MET A 152 -4.89 7.81 -19.08
CA MET A 152 -5.73 6.87 -19.84
C MET A 152 -7.21 7.11 -19.53
N ASP A 153 -8.03 7.05 -20.58
CA ASP A 153 -9.47 7.12 -20.43
C ASP A 153 -10.01 5.93 -19.63
N LEU A 154 -10.91 6.23 -18.70
CA LEU A 154 -11.67 5.19 -18.01
C LEU A 154 -12.96 4.91 -18.77
N PRO A 155 -13.35 3.64 -18.95
CA PRO A 155 -14.65 3.33 -19.49
C PRO A 155 -15.74 3.95 -18.59
N ALA A 156 -16.72 4.61 -19.20
CA ALA A 156 -17.87 5.13 -18.47
C ALA A 156 -18.58 3.99 -17.74
N GLU A 157 -19.02 4.25 -16.51
CA GLU A 157 -19.88 3.30 -15.79
C GLU A 157 -21.17 3.09 -16.60
N SER A 158 -21.56 1.83 -16.84
CA SER A 158 -22.81 1.58 -17.56
C SER A 158 -24.01 2.05 -16.74
N GLU A 159 -24.99 2.64 -17.39
CA GLU A 159 -26.25 3.09 -16.74
C GLU A 159 -26.93 1.96 -15.96
N ASP A 160 -26.81 0.72 -16.43
CA ASP A 160 -27.36 -0.47 -15.76
C ASP A 160 -26.68 -0.75 -14.42
N LEU A 161 -25.36 -0.58 -14.33
CA LEU A 161 -24.65 -0.72 -13.06
C LEU A 161 -25.03 0.39 -12.07
N GLY A 162 -25.24 1.60 -12.54
CA GLY A 162 -25.74 2.71 -11.72
C GLY A 162 -27.12 2.38 -11.13
N ARG A 163 -28.06 1.96 -11.97
CA ARG A 163 -29.41 1.56 -11.54
C ARG A 163 -29.40 0.39 -10.54
N VAL A 164 -28.60 -0.64 -10.80
CA VAL A 164 -28.48 -1.78 -9.89
C VAL A 164 -27.92 -1.34 -8.55
N ARG A 165 -26.87 -0.52 -8.54
CA ARG A 165 -26.28 0.01 -7.30
C ARG A 165 -27.29 0.83 -6.49
N ASP A 166 -28.06 1.70 -7.14
CA ASP A 166 -29.04 2.55 -6.47
C ASP A 166 -30.19 1.70 -5.89
N ALA A 167 -30.70 0.74 -6.65
CA ALA A 167 -31.72 -0.20 -6.19
C ALA A 167 -31.22 -1.04 -5.00
N LEU A 168 -30.01 -1.55 -5.07
CA LEU A 168 -29.39 -2.32 -4.00
C LEU A 168 -29.18 -1.46 -2.74
N THR A 169 -28.69 -0.24 -2.92
CA THR A 169 -28.50 0.71 -1.81
C THR A 169 -29.82 1.01 -1.11
N ALA A 170 -30.88 1.27 -1.86
CA ALA A 170 -32.20 1.51 -1.31
C ALA A 170 -32.74 0.29 -0.55
N ALA A 171 -32.48 -0.93 -1.04
CA ALA A 171 -33.01 -2.15 -0.48
C ALA A 171 -32.31 -2.59 0.83
N ILE A 172 -30.99 -2.45 0.92
CA ILE A 172 -30.21 -3.12 2.00
C ILE A 172 -29.35 -2.18 2.85
N SER A 173 -29.17 -0.89 2.51
CA SER A 173 -28.20 -0.04 3.23
C SER A 173 -28.50 0.12 4.72
N ALA A 174 -29.78 0.27 5.09
CA ALA A 174 -30.19 0.40 6.49
C ALA A 174 -29.93 -0.88 7.30
N ASP A 175 -30.24 -2.06 6.72
CA ASP A 175 -29.98 -3.36 7.35
C ASP A 175 -28.46 -3.64 7.43
N MET A 176 -27.71 -3.26 6.42
CA MET A 176 -26.26 -3.39 6.41
C MET A 176 -25.61 -2.53 7.49
N THR A 177 -26.04 -1.28 7.67
CA THR A 177 -25.58 -0.41 8.74
C THR A 177 -25.80 -1.03 10.13
N LYS A 178 -26.99 -1.61 10.36
CA LYS A 178 -27.29 -2.31 11.61
C LYS A 178 -26.41 -3.56 11.80
N ALA A 179 -26.20 -4.34 10.72
CA ALA A 179 -25.37 -5.51 10.77
C ALA A 179 -23.91 -5.20 11.12
N TYR A 180 -23.36 -4.10 10.61
CA TYR A 180 -22.01 -3.65 10.92
C TYR A 180 -21.86 -3.01 12.31
N ALA A 181 -22.92 -2.53 12.92
CA ALA A 181 -22.91 -2.00 14.30
C ALA A 181 -22.70 -3.09 15.37
N GLU A 182 -22.82 -4.36 15.02
CA GLU A 182 -22.57 -5.49 15.93
C GLU A 182 -21.08 -5.57 16.31
N PRO A 183 -20.68 -5.41 17.59
CA PRO A 183 -19.30 -5.46 18.01
C PRO A 183 -18.67 -6.86 17.93
N ASN A 184 -19.46 -7.92 18.17
CA ASN A 184 -18.97 -9.29 18.10
C ASN A 184 -18.69 -9.68 16.64
N LYS A 185 -17.44 -10.05 16.34
CA LYS A 185 -17.00 -10.37 14.97
C LYS A 185 -17.80 -11.50 14.32
N THR A 186 -18.04 -12.59 15.04
CA THR A 186 -18.74 -13.76 14.51
C THR A 186 -20.19 -13.44 14.23
N GLN A 187 -20.88 -12.79 15.17
CA GLN A 187 -22.27 -12.39 15.01
C GLN A 187 -22.42 -11.34 13.90
N ARG A 188 -21.52 -10.38 13.81
CA ARG A 188 -21.48 -9.40 12.72
C ARG A 188 -21.36 -10.05 11.35
N GLN A 189 -20.48 -11.05 11.19
CA GLN A 189 -20.33 -11.78 9.94
C GLN A 189 -21.62 -12.53 9.54
N GLN A 190 -22.30 -13.15 10.51
CA GLN A 190 -23.58 -13.80 10.28
C GLN A 190 -24.67 -12.80 9.87
N ASN A 191 -24.80 -11.69 10.58
CA ASN A 191 -25.76 -10.65 10.27
C ASN A 191 -25.52 -10.06 8.86
N VAL A 192 -24.27 -9.80 8.48
CA VAL A 192 -23.90 -9.33 7.15
C VAL A 192 -24.24 -10.37 6.07
N ALA A 193 -24.03 -11.67 6.33
CA ALA A 193 -24.37 -12.72 5.39
C ALA A 193 -25.90 -12.76 5.13
N VAL A 194 -26.71 -12.66 6.17
CA VAL A 194 -28.18 -12.62 6.04
C VAL A 194 -28.65 -11.42 5.20
N VAL A 195 -28.04 -10.24 5.39
CA VAL A 195 -28.39 -9.06 4.60
C VAL A 195 -27.98 -9.20 3.14
N ARG A 196 -26.82 -9.84 2.86
CA ARG A 196 -26.37 -10.12 1.49
C ARG A 196 -27.29 -11.06 0.71
N GLU A 197 -27.95 -11.99 1.36
CA GLU A 197 -28.91 -12.90 0.72
C GLU A 197 -30.23 -12.22 0.32
N LYS A 198 -30.49 -11.02 0.86
CA LYS A 198 -31.70 -10.24 0.52
C LYS A 198 -31.50 -9.33 -0.72
N GLY A 199 -30.25 -9.00 -1.05
CA GLY A 199 -29.90 -8.11 -2.17
C GLY A 199 -29.34 -8.88 -3.36
#